data_848aed063304e80f3fd2492e2ace052a
#
_entry.id   848aed063304e80f3fd2492e2ace052a
#
_cell.length_a   1.000
_cell.length_b   1.000
_cell.length_c   1.000
_cell.angle_alpha   90.00
_cell.angle_beta   90.00
_cell.angle_gamma   90.00
#
_symmetry.space_group_name_H-M   'P 1'
#
loop_
_entity.id
_entity.type
_entity.pdbx_description
1 polymer ?
#
loop_
_entity_poly.entity_id
_entity_poly.type
_entity_poly.pdbx_seq_one_letter_code
_entity_poly.pdbx_strand_id
1 'polypeptide(L)'
;MAYKDYYEYKDIVEATGKSYSAIKKWRISIERLSGYKFKKVKIHVTRKHVKDHYQFTEEEFEKFIKLSRRIDETKKMSESVIEIWGDLKSAEERALKRDVADLKKFEENQKIKNKDVNFKLISLEMDLKLLKKLEERIEALEEKQGKGFFSKIKK
;
A
#
# COMPACT_ATOMS: atom_id res chain seq x y z
N MET A 1 -43.00 -2.24 -4.06
CA MET A 1 -42.08 -3.24 -3.52
C MET A 1 -41.49 -2.67 -2.25
N ALA A 2 -41.57 -3.39 -1.13
CA ALA A 2 -40.95 -2.93 0.12
C ALA A 2 -39.43 -2.91 -0.06
N TYR A 3 -38.80 -1.75 0.15
CA TYR A 3 -37.36 -1.62 0.16
C TYR A 3 -36.81 -2.47 1.33
N LYS A 4 -36.00 -3.47 1.00
CA LYS A 4 -35.40 -4.36 1.99
C LYS A 4 -33.98 -3.87 2.24
N ASP A 5 -33.67 -3.48 3.46
CA ASP A 5 -32.34 -2.93 3.82
C ASP A 5 -31.21 -3.94 3.62
N TYR A 6 -31.51 -5.22 3.65
CA TYR A 6 -30.54 -6.32 3.43
C TYR A 6 -31.25 -7.62 3.03
N TYR A 7 -30.49 -8.50 2.41
CA TYR A 7 -30.90 -9.85 2.00
C TYR A 7 -30.22 -10.91 2.87
N GLU A 8 -30.88 -12.05 3.00
CA GLU A 8 -30.37 -13.20 3.74
C GLU A 8 -30.18 -14.41 2.82
N TYR A 9 -29.58 -15.48 3.35
CA TYR A 9 -29.43 -16.72 2.60
C TYR A 9 -30.75 -17.25 2.01
N LYS A 10 -31.85 -17.14 2.74
CA LYS A 10 -33.16 -17.59 2.28
C LYS A 10 -33.61 -16.86 1.00
N ASP A 11 -33.32 -15.58 0.92
CA ASP A 11 -33.70 -14.76 -0.25
C ASP A 11 -32.91 -15.21 -1.49
N ILE A 12 -31.60 -15.51 -1.30
CA ILE A 12 -30.74 -16.02 -2.38
C ILE A 12 -31.18 -17.43 -2.80
N VAL A 13 -31.53 -18.31 -1.85
CA VAL A 13 -32.07 -19.65 -2.12
C VAL A 13 -33.35 -19.56 -2.95
N GLU A 14 -34.27 -18.69 -2.55
CA GLU A 14 -35.54 -18.48 -3.25
C GLU A 14 -35.32 -17.95 -4.67
N ALA A 15 -34.47 -16.94 -4.84
CA ALA A 15 -34.20 -16.32 -6.13
C ALA A 15 -33.40 -17.23 -7.09
N THR A 16 -32.53 -18.09 -6.58
CA THR A 16 -31.65 -18.95 -7.41
C THR A 16 -32.17 -20.36 -7.57
N GLY A 17 -33.11 -20.82 -6.74
CA GLY A 17 -33.57 -22.22 -6.68
C GLY A 17 -32.50 -23.21 -6.19
N LYS A 18 -31.38 -22.71 -5.63
CA LYS A 18 -30.28 -23.57 -5.15
C LYS A 18 -30.46 -23.89 -3.66
N SER A 19 -29.86 -24.98 -3.20
CA SER A 19 -29.91 -25.35 -1.78
C SER A 19 -29.12 -24.37 -0.90
N TYR A 20 -29.53 -24.21 0.35
CA TYR A 20 -28.81 -23.42 1.35
C TYR A 20 -27.33 -23.79 1.47
N SER A 21 -27.03 -25.10 1.43
CA SER A 21 -25.66 -25.60 1.47
C SER A 21 -24.83 -25.19 0.26
N ALA A 22 -25.45 -25.09 -0.92
CA ALA A 22 -24.79 -24.61 -2.13
C ALA A 22 -24.43 -23.12 -2.00
N ILE A 23 -25.38 -22.28 -1.60
CA ILE A 23 -25.12 -20.84 -1.40
C ILE A 23 -24.04 -20.61 -0.34
N LYS A 24 -24.05 -21.37 0.76
CA LYS A 24 -23.01 -21.31 1.77
C LYS A 24 -21.61 -21.67 1.21
N LYS A 25 -21.53 -22.71 0.37
CA LYS A 25 -20.28 -23.09 -0.32
C LYS A 25 -19.82 -21.97 -1.27
N TRP A 26 -20.74 -21.34 -2.00
CA TRP A 26 -20.41 -20.23 -2.89
C TRP A 26 -19.83 -19.05 -2.11
N ARG A 27 -20.47 -18.64 -1.02
CA ARG A 27 -19.94 -17.59 -0.16
C ARG A 27 -18.51 -17.89 0.30
N ILE A 28 -18.24 -19.10 0.80
CA ILE A 28 -16.89 -19.49 1.25
C ILE A 28 -15.89 -19.43 0.08
N SER A 29 -16.31 -19.85 -1.12
CA SER A 29 -15.45 -19.79 -2.32
C SER A 29 -15.19 -18.36 -2.77
N ILE A 30 -16.18 -17.48 -2.70
CA ILE A 30 -16.03 -16.05 -2.98
C ILE A 30 -15.01 -15.45 -2.02
N GLU A 31 -15.18 -15.64 -0.70
CA GLU A 31 -14.25 -15.13 0.30
C GLU A 31 -12.81 -15.61 0.08
N ARG A 32 -12.64 -16.87 -0.33
CA ARG A 32 -11.33 -17.47 -0.57
C ARG A 32 -10.66 -17.01 -1.86
N LEU A 33 -11.42 -16.90 -2.96
CA LEU A 33 -10.86 -16.64 -4.29
C LEU A 33 -10.72 -15.14 -4.57
N SER A 34 -11.69 -14.32 -4.13
CA SER A 34 -11.68 -12.88 -4.37
C SER A 34 -11.18 -12.04 -3.19
N GLY A 35 -11.05 -12.64 -2.00
CA GLY A 35 -10.73 -11.90 -0.77
C GLY A 35 -11.89 -11.03 -0.26
N TYR A 36 -13.05 -11.10 -0.90
CA TYR A 36 -14.23 -10.33 -0.51
C TYR A 36 -14.72 -10.77 0.87
N LYS A 37 -15.19 -9.84 1.70
CA LYS A 37 -15.68 -10.13 3.05
C LYS A 37 -17.13 -9.65 3.18
N PHE A 38 -18.02 -10.58 3.43
CA PHE A 38 -19.43 -10.28 3.66
C PHE A 38 -19.67 -9.76 5.07
N LYS A 39 -20.69 -8.91 5.23
CA LYS A 39 -21.11 -8.37 6.52
C LYS A 39 -21.68 -9.49 7.41
N LYS A 40 -21.09 -9.64 8.59
CA LYS A 40 -21.55 -10.55 9.63
C LYS A 40 -22.18 -9.77 10.78
N VAL A 41 -23.33 -10.23 11.25
CA VAL A 41 -24.00 -9.72 12.43
C VAL A 41 -24.15 -10.88 13.42
N LYS A 42 -23.81 -10.63 14.68
CA LYS A 42 -24.00 -11.62 15.73
C LYS A 42 -25.41 -11.52 16.30
N ILE A 43 -26.17 -12.61 16.20
CA ILE A 43 -27.52 -12.69 16.76
C ILE A 43 -27.50 -13.61 17.98
N HIS A 44 -27.99 -13.09 19.11
CA HIS A 44 -28.21 -13.88 20.31
C HIS A 44 -29.47 -14.72 20.15
N VAL A 45 -29.30 -16.02 19.94
CA VAL A 45 -30.42 -16.99 19.81
C VAL A 45 -30.94 -17.35 21.20
N THR A 46 -30.04 -17.46 22.18
CA THR A 46 -30.35 -17.64 23.59
C THR A 46 -29.31 -16.89 24.44
N ARG A 47 -29.53 -16.80 25.79
CA ARG A 47 -28.57 -16.16 26.70
C ARG A 47 -27.12 -16.66 26.56
N LYS A 48 -26.92 -17.91 26.10
CA LYS A 48 -25.60 -18.55 26.01
C LYS A 48 -25.18 -18.86 24.57
N HIS A 49 -26.06 -18.69 23.59
CA HIS A 49 -25.79 -19.08 22.22
C HIS A 49 -25.86 -17.88 21.27
N VAL A 50 -24.69 -17.53 20.69
CA VAL A 50 -24.54 -16.48 19.69
C VAL A 50 -24.30 -17.16 18.35
N LYS A 51 -25.05 -16.76 17.32
CA LYS A 51 -24.91 -17.28 15.94
C LYS A 51 -24.52 -16.14 15.00
N ASP A 52 -23.54 -16.41 14.13
CA ASP A 52 -23.21 -15.51 13.04
C ASP A 52 -24.33 -15.51 11.98
N HIS A 53 -24.82 -14.35 11.66
CA HIS A 53 -25.84 -14.12 10.63
C HIS A 53 -25.25 -13.23 9.52
N TYR A 54 -25.35 -13.65 8.29
CA TYR A 54 -24.86 -12.88 7.14
C TYR A 54 -25.98 -12.01 6.58
N GLN A 55 -25.64 -10.74 6.35
CA GLN A 55 -26.51 -9.77 5.71
C GLN A 55 -25.85 -9.36 4.39
N PHE A 56 -26.59 -9.50 3.30
CA PHE A 56 -26.13 -9.19 1.94
C PHE A 56 -26.78 -7.90 1.46
N THR A 57 -26.00 -7.07 0.79
CA THR A 57 -26.50 -5.87 0.11
C THR A 57 -27.26 -6.26 -1.16
N GLU A 58 -28.00 -5.32 -1.77
CA GLU A 58 -28.68 -5.55 -3.04
C GLU A 58 -27.68 -5.92 -4.16
N GLU A 59 -26.54 -5.24 -4.23
CA GLU A 59 -25.48 -5.55 -5.20
C GLU A 59 -24.91 -6.97 -5.02
N GLU A 60 -24.69 -7.39 -3.76
CA GLU A 60 -24.25 -8.74 -3.45
C GLU A 60 -25.28 -9.79 -3.83
N PHE A 61 -26.57 -9.51 -3.56
CA PHE A 61 -27.68 -10.37 -3.94
C PHE A 61 -27.74 -10.56 -5.47
N GLU A 62 -27.67 -9.46 -6.24
CA GLU A 62 -27.62 -9.55 -7.70
C GLU A 62 -26.40 -10.34 -8.22
N LYS A 63 -25.23 -10.15 -7.60
CA LYS A 63 -24.03 -10.92 -7.94
C LYS A 63 -24.20 -12.42 -7.67
N PHE A 64 -24.92 -12.81 -6.62
CA PHE A 64 -25.25 -14.21 -6.38
C PHE A 64 -26.18 -14.78 -7.46
N ILE A 65 -27.15 -14.02 -7.94
CA ILE A 65 -28.03 -14.44 -9.06
C ILE A 65 -27.20 -14.62 -10.34
N LYS A 66 -26.33 -13.64 -10.67
CA LYS A 66 -25.43 -13.74 -11.82
C LYS A 66 -24.51 -14.96 -11.71
N LEU A 67 -23.97 -15.21 -10.51
CA LEU A 67 -23.12 -16.37 -10.24
C LEU A 67 -23.87 -17.69 -10.45
N SER A 68 -25.12 -17.79 -9.98
CA SER A 68 -25.94 -18.96 -10.20
C SER A 68 -26.08 -19.30 -11.69
N ARG A 69 -26.47 -18.31 -12.49
CA ARG A 69 -26.62 -18.44 -13.95
C ARG A 69 -25.32 -18.87 -14.61
N ARG A 70 -24.21 -18.20 -14.24
CA ARG A 70 -22.90 -18.48 -14.82
C ARG A 70 -22.39 -19.88 -14.48
N ILE A 71 -22.62 -20.36 -13.26
CA ILE A 71 -22.30 -21.75 -12.87
C ILE A 71 -23.16 -22.75 -13.63
N ASP A 72 -24.43 -22.46 -13.87
CA ASP A 72 -25.32 -23.35 -14.62
C ASP A 72 -24.89 -23.48 -16.10
N GLU A 73 -24.35 -22.41 -16.70
CA GLU A 73 -23.82 -22.37 -18.06
C GLU A 73 -22.48 -23.10 -18.16
N THR A 74 -21.54 -22.74 -17.33
CA THR A 74 -20.13 -23.15 -17.46
C THR A 74 -19.77 -24.44 -16.72
N LYS A 75 -20.56 -24.79 -15.70
CA LYS A 75 -20.29 -25.87 -14.72
C LYS A 75 -18.96 -25.67 -13.94
N LYS A 76 -18.38 -24.46 -14.01
CA LYS A 76 -17.08 -24.13 -13.43
C LYS A 76 -17.19 -23.05 -12.36
N MET A 77 -17.40 -23.45 -11.12
CA MET A 77 -17.65 -22.52 -10.01
C MET A 77 -16.49 -21.54 -9.78
N SER A 78 -15.23 -22.00 -9.78
CA SER A 78 -14.08 -21.14 -9.46
C SER A 78 -13.87 -20.03 -10.50
N GLU A 79 -13.98 -20.35 -11.79
CA GLU A 79 -13.87 -19.40 -12.88
C GLU A 79 -15.01 -18.35 -12.82
N SER A 80 -16.25 -18.82 -12.58
CA SER A 80 -17.42 -17.95 -12.44
C SER A 80 -17.29 -17.00 -11.25
N VAL A 81 -16.73 -17.45 -10.13
CA VAL A 81 -16.49 -16.59 -8.97
C VAL A 81 -15.46 -15.51 -9.30
N ILE A 82 -14.34 -15.88 -9.93
CA ILE A 82 -13.28 -14.92 -10.32
C ILE A 82 -13.83 -13.87 -11.30
N GLU A 83 -14.65 -14.27 -12.26
CA GLU A 83 -15.24 -13.40 -13.25
C GLU A 83 -16.17 -12.34 -12.62
N ILE A 84 -16.98 -12.70 -11.61
CA ILE A 84 -18.00 -11.83 -11.03
C ILE A 84 -17.51 -11.06 -9.81
N TRP A 85 -16.66 -11.67 -8.97
CA TRP A 85 -16.19 -11.11 -7.71
C TRP A 85 -14.72 -10.65 -7.75
N GLY A 86 -13.99 -11.00 -8.82
CA GLY A 86 -12.58 -10.71 -9.00
C GLY A 86 -11.65 -11.80 -8.47
N ASP A 87 -10.37 -11.64 -8.77
CA ASP A 87 -9.30 -12.56 -8.37
C ASP A 87 -8.35 -11.87 -7.38
N LEU A 88 -8.27 -12.40 -6.17
CA LEU A 88 -7.38 -11.89 -5.12
C LEU A 88 -5.90 -11.92 -5.56
N LYS A 89 -5.44 -13.00 -6.19
CA LYS A 89 -4.05 -13.12 -6.65
C LYS A 89 -3.69 -12.04 -7.65
N SER A 90 -4.54 -11.81 -8.65
CA SER A 90 -4.29 -10.75 -9.64
C SER A 90 -4.34 -9.35 -9.03
N ALA A 91 -5.14 -9.13 -7.97
CA ALA A 91 -5.18 -7.87 -7.25
C ALA A 91 -3.90 -7.66 -6.42
N GLU A 92 -3.46 -8.70 -5.70
CA GLU A 92 -2.21 -8.69 -4.91
C GLU A 92 -0.97 -8.52 -5.80
N GLU A 93 -0.89 -9.22 -6.93
CA GLU A 93 0.21 -9.07 -7.89
C GLU A 93 0.28 -7.65 -8.47
N ARG A 94 -0.89 -7.05 -8.77
CA ARG A 94 -0.94 -5.66 -9.26
C ARG A 94 -0.54 -4.66 -8.18
N ALA A 95 -0.92 -4.88 -6.92
CA ALA A 95 -0.48 -4.07 -5.80
C ALA A 95 1.04 -4.18 -5.61
N LEU A 96 1.56 -5.40 -5.54
CA LEU A 96 3.00 -5.65 -5.41
C LEU A 96 3.83 -5.02 -6.55
N LYS A 97 3.35 -5.10 -7.79
CA LYS A 97 4.03 -4.45 -8.93
C LYS A 97 4.08 -2.92 -8.78
N ARG A 98 3.02 -2.29 -8.24
CA ARG A 98 3.03 -0.84 -7.96
C ARG A 98 4.03 -0.50 -6.86
N ASP A 99 4.00 -1.23 -5.74
CA ASP A 99 4.91 -1.01 -4.61
C ASP A 99 6.38 -1.14 -5.04
N VAL A 100 6.71 -2.15 -5.86
CA VAL A 100 8.05 -2.33 -6.44
C VAL A 100 8.43 -1.16 -7.35
N ALA A 101 7.50 -0.65 -8.15
CA ALA A 101 7.77 0.49 -9.02
C ALA A 101 8.03 1.78 -8.21
N ASP A 102 7.27 1.99 -7.14
CA ASP A 102 7.44 3.14 -6.25
C ASP A 102 8.75 3.07 -5.45
N LEU A 103 9.15 1.88 -4.99
CA LEU A 103 10.45 1.65 -4.34
C LEU A 103 11.62 1.94 -5.30
N LYS A 104 11.53 1.53 -6.57
CA LYS A 104 12.56 1.85 -7.57
C LYS A 104 12.70 3.36 -7.80
N LYS A 105 11.59 4.08 -7.93
CA LYS A 105 11.61 5.55 -8.04
C LYS A 105 12.22 6.22 -6.82
N PHE A 106 11.88 5.73 -5.63
CA PHE A 106 12.47 6.22 -4.40
C PHE A 106 13.99 6.01 -4.37
N GLU A 107 14.46 4.82 -4.75
CA GLU A 107 15.89 4.49 -4.83
C GLU A 107 16.64 5.40 -5.82
N GLU A 108 16.08 5.65 -7.00
CA GLU A 108 16.63 6.57 -8.00
C GLU A 108 16.74 8.00 -7.44
N ASN A 109 15.69 8.49 -6.79
CA ASN A 109 15.68 9.80 -6.16
C ASN A 109 16.74 9.92 -5.04
N GLN A 110 16.94 8.86 -4.25
CA GLN A 110 17.99 8.81 -3.23
C GLN A 110 19.40 8.86 -3.87
N LYS A 111 19.61 8.14 -4.97
CA LYS A 111 20.90 8.18 -5.70
C LYS A 111 21.21 9.59 -6.21
N ILE A 112 20.22 10.32 -6.72
CA ILE A 112 20.37 11.71 -7.16
C ILE A 112 20.73 12.61 -5.96
N LYS A 113 19.97 12.54 -4.87
CA LYS A 113 20.25 13.32 -3.66
C LYS A 113 21.65 13.05 -3.09
N ASN A 114 22.07 11.79 -3.06
CA ASN A 114 23.40 11.42 -2.58
C ASN A 114 24.52 11.99 -3.47
N LYS A 115 24.32 12.05 -4.79
CA LYS A 115 25.26 12.74 -5.69
C LYS A 115 25.37 14.23 -5.37
N ASP A 116 24.23 14.91 -5.18
CA ASP A 116 24.20 16.33 -4.83
C ASP A 116 24.90 16.61 -3.49
N VAL A 117 24.69 15.76 -2.49
CA VAL A 117 25.38 15.85 -1.20
C VAL A 117 26.87 15.66 -1.36
N ASN A 118 27.31 14.67 -2.14
CA ASN A 118 28.73 14.45 -2.41
C ASN A 118 29.39 15.64 -3.12
N PHE A 119 28.72 16.25 -4.10
CA PHE A 119 29.24 17.45 -4.74
C PHE A 119 29.40 18.62 -3.75
N LYS A 120 28.43 18.83 -2.86
CA LYS A 120 28.52 19.85 -1.82
C LYS A 120 29.65 19.59 -0.84
N LEU A 121 29.87 18.31 -0.44
CA LEU A 121 30.97 17.95 0.43
C LEU A 121 32.34 18.26 -0.20
N ILE A 122 32.51 17.90 -1.48
CA ILE A 122 33.75 18.20 -2.22
C ILE A 122 33.98 19.70 -2.28
N SER A 123 32.95 20.51 -2.56
CA SER A 123 33.04 21.97 -2.56
C SER A 123 33.48 22.52 -1.21
N LEU A 124 32.86 22.06 -0.11
CA LEU A 124 33.22 22.48 1.24
C LEU A 124 34.64 22.09 1.62
N GLU A 125 35.13 20.92 1.21
CA GLU A 125 36.51 20.50 1.41
C GLU A 125 37.51 21.42 0.69
N MET A 126 37.16 21.87 -0.54
CA MET A 126 37.99 22.84 -1.28
C MET A 126 38.00 24.19 -0.59
N ASP A 127 36.88 24.68 -0.10
CA ASP A 127 36.75 25.95 0.61
C ASP A 127 37.58 25.93 1.92
N LEU A 128 37.52 24.82 2.67
CA LEU A 128 38.31 24.62 3.87
C LEU A 128 39.84 24.66 3.58
N LYS A 129 40.26 24.04 2.48
CA LYS A 129 41.69 24.09 2.06
C LYS A 129 42.11 25.53 1.71
N LEU A 130 41.23 26.28 1.08
CA LEU A 130 41.47 27.68 0.73
C LEU A 130 41.58 28.55 1.99
N LEU A 131 40.70 28.37 2.95
CA LEU A 131 40.74 29.08 4.23
C LEU A 131 42.02 28.81 4.99
N LYS A 132 42.46 27.57 5.10
CA LYS A 132 43.75 27.22 5.74
C LYS A 132 44.92 27.92 5.08
N LYS A 133 44.97 27.97 3.74
CA LYS A 133 46.03 28.71 3.03
C LYS A 133 45.98 30.21 3.29
N LEU A 134 44.78 30.78 3.47
CA LEU A 134 44.66 32.20 3.81
C LEU A 134 45.11 32.49 5.24
N GLU A 135 44.80 31.60 6.19
CA GLU A 135 45.27 31.69 7.57
C GLU A 135 46.79 31.66 7.62
N GLU A 136 47.46 30.68 6.99
CA GLU A 136 48.91 30.59 6.88
C GLU A 136 49.52 31.86 6.28
N ARG A 137 48.84 32.47 5.29
CA ARG A 137 49.33 33.69 4.66
C ARG A 137 49.18 34.91 5.55
N ILE A 138 48.13 34.98 6.34
CA ILE A 138 47.92 36.05 7.34
C ILE A 138 48.97 35.97 8.42
N GLU A 139 49.21 34.79 8.99
CA GLU A 139 50.26 34.57 9.99
C GLU A 139 51.67 34.97 9.47
N ALA A 140 51.98 34.59 8.23
CA ALA A 140 53.26 34.98 7.62
C ALA A 140 53.40 36.53 7.40
N LEU A 141 52.30 37.23 7.14
CA LEU A 141 52.29 38.67 7.02
C LEU A 141 52.42 39.39 8.37
N GLU A 142 51.77 38.85 9.41
CA GLU A 142 51.84 39.39 10.78
C GLU A 142 53.27 39.21 11.33
N GLU A 143 53.94 38.07 11.12
CA GLU A 143 55.35 37.89 11.48
C GLU A 143 56.27 38.88 10.77
N LYS A 144 56.06 39.19 9.50
CA LYS A 144 56.84 40.18 8.74
C LYS A 144 56.65 41.58 9.26
N GLN A 145 55.42 41.96 9.60
CA GLN A 145 55.11 43.26 10.16
C GLN A 145 55.67 43.45 11.56
N GLY A 146 55.53 42.41 12.42
CA GLY A 146 56.11 42.44 13.77
C GLY A 146 57.63 42.63 13.76
N LYS A 147 58.33 41.90 12.87
CA LYS A 147 59.81 42.08 12.69
C LYS A 147 60.18 43.47 12.13
N GLY A 148 59.39 44.05 11.27
CA GLY A 148 59.59 45.37 10.70
C GLY A 148 59.41 46.53 11.70
N PHE A 149 58.47 46.36 12.64
CA PHE A 149 58.19 47.37 13.67
C PHE A 149 59.28 47.43 14.72
N PHE A 150 59.79 46.31 15.20
CA PHE A 150 60.89 46.25 16.16
C PHE A 150 62.23 46.67 15.59
N SER A 151 62.46 46.57 14.29
CA SER A 151 63.71 47.03 13.66
C SER A 151 63.78 48.55 13.54
N LYS A 152 62.65 49.27 13.54
CA LYS A 152 62.61 50.74 13.51
C LYS A 152 62.74 51.43 14.89
N ILE A 153 62.58 50.68 15.98
CA ILE A 153 62.67 51.19 17.35
C ILE A 153 64.14 51.17 17.87
N LYS A 154 65.07 50.47 17.17
CA LYS A 154 66.46 50.33 17.56
C LYS A 154 67.43 51.29 16.81
N LYS A 155 66.96 52.38 16.31
CA LYS A 155 67.75 53.51 15.86
C LYS A 155 67.32 54.76 16.68
#